data_92ca16f2ac1171bf43bed43124454dff
#
_entry.id   92ca16f2ac1171bf43bed43124454dff
#
_cell.length_a   1.000
_cell.length_b   1.000
_cell.length_c   1.000
_cell.angle_alpha   90.00
_cell.angle_beta   90.00
_cell.angle_gamma   90.00
#
_symmetry.space_group_name_H-M   'P 1'
#
loop_
_entity.id
_entity.type
_entity.pdbx_description
1 polymer ?
#
loop_
_entity_poly.entity_id
_entity_poly.type
_entity_poly.pdbx_seq_one_letter_code
_entity_poly.pdbx_strand_id
1 'polypeptide(L)'
;MVTKTTKPTLLFIHGFRGNHFGLEEVIQKFRDLGYPIYAPDIPPAYNTQNESLPKLDDFTANGYATWIADYILNNNLDRPILIGHSMGSIIAAATADKYPNLINQKIFFLSPISEHTPSFIRTVIPLIAFLPNKLISFIVTKYLIGTIGKSHFKQILNTTMLCAEKFTNTKDEIAAAKFSVQYAISDFNFDKTCFFIAGKEDRLNRPSQTKKVAEKFKGKITFIQKSGHLINYEVPEELFSLINQDL
;
A
#
# COMPACT_ATOMS: atom_id res chain seq x y z
N MET A 1 36.48 16.16 2.41
CA MET A 1 35.38 15.78 1.49
C MET A 1 34.15 15.51 2.35
N VAL A 2 33.16 16.41 2.30
CA VAL A 2 31.84 16.14 2.95
C VAL A 2 31.15 15.10 2.09
N THR A 3 31.02 13.88 2.57
CA THR A 3 30.19 12.87 1.93
C THR A 3 28.74 13.38 1.98
N LYS A 4 28.24 13.86 0.84
CA LYS A 4 26.83 14.20 0.67
C LYS A 4 26.07 12.89 0.86
N THR A 5 25.52 12.63 2.05
CA THR A 5 24.64 11.50 2.29
C THR A 5 23.43 11.69 1.38
N THR A 6 23.38 10.98 0.28
CA THR A 6 22.23 10.98 -0.60
C THR A 6 21.08 10.32 0.17
N LYS A 7 19.92 11.01 0.22
CA LYS A 7 18.72 10.46 0.85
C LYS A 7 18.34 9.14 0.17
N PRO A 8 17.85 8.15 0.92
CA PRO A 8 17.43 6.89 0.32
C PRO A 8 16.26 7.10 -0.65
N THR A 9 16.20 6.27 -1.68
CA THR A 9 15.05 6.22 -2.58
C THR A 9 13.85 5.60 -1.86
N LEU A 10 12.68 6.22 -1.98
CA LEU A 10 11.41 5.71 -1.44
C LEU A 10 10.55 5.19 -2.58
N LEU A 11 10.07 3.95 -2.49
CA LEU A 11 9.18 3.32 -3.44
C LEU A 11 7.83 3.06 -2.77
N PHE A 12 6.83 3.87 -3.11
CA PHE A 12 5.48 3.76 -2.61
C PHE A 12 4.66 2.77 -3.43
N ILE A 13 3.96 1.86 -2.75
CA ILE A 13 3.13 0.81 -3.34
C ILE A 13 1.70 0.97 -2.82
N HIS A 14 0.79 1.40 -3.70
CA HIS A 14 -0.60 1.69 -3.33
C HIS A 14 -1.44 0.43 -3.07
N GLY A 15 -2.62 0.60 -2.46
CA GLY A 15 -3.57 -0.46 -2.18
C GLY A 15 -4.48 -0.81 -3.36
N PHE A 16 -5.33 -1.84 -3.17
CA PHE A 16 -6.35 -2.23 -4.14
C PHE A 16 -7.28 -1.06 -4.46
N ARG A 17 -7.60 -0.86 -5.74
CA ARG A 17 -8.39 0.26 -6.29
C ARG A 17 -7.78 1.64 -6.01
N GLY A 18 -6.50 1.69 -5.63
CA GLY A 18 -5.71 2.91 -5.52
C GLY A 18 -4.83 3.13 -6.75
N ASN A 19 -4.13 4.24 -6.75
CA ASN A 19 -3.03 4.61 -7.62
C ASN A 19 -2.15 5.61 -6.87
N HIS A 20 -1.11 6.18 -7.53
CA HIS A 20 -0.22 7.16 -6.90
C HIS A 20 -0.95 8.37 -6.31
N PHE A 21 -2.06 8.86 -6.94
CA PHE A 21 -2.83 10.00 -6.42
C PHE A 21 -3.35 9.79 -5.01
N GLY A 22 -3.66 8.53 -4.63
CA GLY A 22 -4.09 8.20 -3.28
C GLY A 22 -3.01 8.37 -2.21
N LEU A 23 -1.75 8.49 -2.60
CA LEU A 23 -0.61 8.68 -1.70
C LEU A 23 0.04 10.06 -1.88
N GLU A 24 -0.45 10.88 -2.81
CA GLU A 24 0.21 12.11 -3.26
C GLU A 24 0.43 13.13 -2.14
N GLU A 25 -0.52 13.30 -1.21
CA GLU A 25 -0.36 14.24 -0.10
C GLU A 25 0.85 13.87 0.80
N VAL A 26 1.09 12.58 1.02
CA VAL A 26 2.25 12.10 1.77
C VAL A 26 3.52 12.17 0.92
N ILE A 27 3.44 11.75 -0.34
CA ILE A 27 4.55 11.72 -1.29
C ILE A 27 5.13 13.12 -1.50
N GLN A 28 4.28 14.14 -1.69
CA GLN A 28 4.72 15.51 -1.94
C GLN A 28 5.58 16.05 -0.81
N LYS A 29 5.27 15.73 0.46
CA LYS A 29 6.07 16.15 1.61
C LYS A 29 7.49 15.57 1.59
N PHE A 30 7.65 14.32 1.15
CA PHE A 30 8.98 13.74 0.98
C PHE A 30 9.72 14.33 -0.21
N ARG A 31 9.03 14.65 -1.31
CA ARG A 31 9.62 15.39 -2.45
C ARG A 31 10.13 16.76 -2.01
N ASP A 32 9.35 17.49 -1.22
CA ASP A 32 9.73 18.82 -0.70
C ASP A 32 10.98 18.74 0.20
N LEU A 33 11.17 17.63 0.89
CA LEU A 33 12.40 17.34 1.62
C LEU A 33 13.54 16.84 0.71
N GLY A 34 13.33 16.64 -0.59
CA GLY A 34 14.35 16.20 -1.55
C GLY A 34 14.66 14.70 -1.51
N TYR A 35 13.72 13.84 -1.12
CA TYR A 35 13.84 12.40 -1.31
C TYR A 35 13.58 12.02 -2.76
N PRO A 36 14.39 11.11 -3.36
CA PRO A 36 14.02 10.45 -4.61
C PRO A 36 12.78 9.58 -4.38
N ILE A 37 11.68 9.87 -5.08
CA ILE A 37 10.39 9.18 -4.89
C ILE A 37 9.96 8.50 -6.18
N TYR A 38 9.52 7.25 -6.02
CA TYR A 38 8.87 6.47 -7.05
C TYR A 38 7.54 5.93 -6.51
N ALA A 39 6.49 6.01 -7.31
CA ALA A 39 5.14 5.59 -6.94
C ALA A 39 4.41 5.09 -8.19
N PRO A 40 4.80 3.92 -8.74
CA PRO A 40 4.16 3.38 -9.93
C PRO A 40 2.70 2.99 -9.67
N ASP A 41 1.87 3.11 -10.70
CA ASP A 41 0.52 2.57 -10.67
C ASP A 41 0.58 1.05 -10.85
N ILE A 42 0.33 0.34 -9.74
CA ILE A 42 0.39 -1.13 -9.70
C ILE A 42 -0.79 -1.73 -10.47
N PRO A 43 -0.58 -2.69 -11.38
CA PRO A 43 -1.70 -3.34 -12.05
C PRO A 43 -2.76 -3.89 -11.06
N PRO A 44 -4.06 -3.75 -11.37
CA PRO A 44 -4.69 -3.34 -12.63
C PRO A 44 -4.91 -1.83 -12.78
N ALA A 45 -4.30 -0.97 -11.99
CA ALA A 45 -4.32 0.47 -12.18
C ALA A 45 -3.36 0.82 -13.33
N TYR A 46 -3.81 0.72 -14.57
CA TYR A 46 -2.95 0.98 -15.72
C TYR A 46 -2.74 2.48 -15.94
N ASN A 47 -1.48 2.87 -15.81
CA ASN A 47 -0.81 4.01 -16.40
C ASN A 47 -1.57 5.33 -16.43
N THR A 48 -1.53 6.05 -15.34
CA THR A 48 -1.94 7.46 -15.30
C THR A 48 -0.75 8.42 -15.50
N GLN A 49 0.51 7.91 -15.56
CA GLN A 49 1.74 8.70 -15.55
C GLN A 49 2.51 8.67 -16.88
N ASN A 50 1.97 8.05 -17.95
CA ASN A 50 2.69 7.84 -19.23
C ASN A 50 4.03 7.09 -19.08
N GLU A 51 4.24 6.36 -18.01
CA GLU A 51 5.43 5.53 -17.82
C GLU A 51 5.30 4.22 -18.58
N SER A 52 6.42 3.71 -19.09
CA SER A 52 6.50 2.35 -19.63
C SER A 52 6.59 1.36 -18.48
N LEU A 53 5.43 0.97 -17.92
CA LEU A 53 5.37 0.00 -16.84
C LEU A 53 5.47 -1.43 -17.37
N PRO A 54 6.12 -2.35 -16.61
CA PRO A 54 6.09 -3.76 -16.91
C PRO A 54 4.65 -4.28 -16.99
N LYS A 55 4.38 -5.24 -17.88
CA LYS A 55 3.09 -5.91 -17.93
C LYS A 55 2.99 -6.94 -16.81
N LEU A 56 1.85 -7.02 -16.14
CA LEU A 56 1.57 -8.06 -15.16
C LEU A 56 0.60 -9.08 -15.77
N ASP A 57 1.08 -10.30 -15.97
CA ASP A 57 0.27 -11.42 -16.46
C ASP A 57 -0.11 -12.41 -15.35
N ASP A 58 0.59 -12.34 -14.21
CA ASP A 58 0.42 -13.22 -13.05
C ASP A 58 0.05 -12.41 -11.78
N PHE A 59 -1.24 -12.42 -11.43
CA PHE A 59 -1.78 -11.75 -10.23
C PHE A 59 -1.60 -12.57 -8.95
N THR A 60 -0.44 -13.20 -8.77
CA THR A 60 -0.03 -13.89 -7.55
C THR A 60 1.00 -13.07 -6.77
N ALA A 61 1.34 -13.50 -5.55
CA ALA A 61 2.41 -12.90 -4.76
C ALA A 61 3.75 -12.93 -5.51
N ASN A 62 4.01 -14.04 -6.21
CA ASN A 62 5.22 -14.20 -7.03
C ASN A 62 5.25 -13.22 -8.22
N GLY A 63 4.12 -13.08 -8.92
CA GLY A 63 4.01 -12.18 -10.08
C GLY A 63 4.18 -10.70 -9.65
N TYR A 64 3.50 -10.27 -8.60
CA TYR A 64 3.65 -8.90 -8.10
C TYR A 64 5.07 -8.61 -7.57
N ALA A 65 5.69 -9.57 -6.85
CA ALA A 65 7.06 -9.40 -6.38
C ALA A 65 8.04 -9.27 -7.55
N THR A 66 7.87 -10.09 -8.62
CA THR A 66 8.67 -9.98 -9.84
C THR A 66 8.44 -8.64 -10.54
N TRP A 67 7.19 -8.20 -10.64
CA TRP A 67 6.84 -6.90 -11.22
C TRP A 67 7.55 -5.73 -10.53
N ILE A 68 7.57 -5.72 -9.18
CA ILE A 68 8.31 -4.70 -8.40
C ILE A 68 9.82 -4.83 -8.64
N ALA A 69 10.37 -6.05 -8.70
CA ALA A 69 11.79 -6.27 -8.97
C ALA A 69 12.18 -5.72 -10.36
N ASP A 70 11.38 -6.01 -11.39
CA ASP A 70 11.58 -5.49 -12.74
C ASP A 70 11.48 -3.96 -12.79
N TYR A 71 10.52 -3.38 -12.05
CA TYR A 71 10.39 -1.92 -11.92
C TYR A 71 11.66 -1.30 -11.30
N ILE A 72 12.17 -1.89 -10.21
CA ILE A 72 13.41 -1.45 -9.53
C ILE A 72 14.59 -1.49 -10.51
N LEU A 73 14.76 -2.61 -11.24
CA LEU A 73 15.87 -2.80 -12.16
C LEU A 73 15.78 -1.87 -13.38
N ASN A 74 14.60 -1.74 -13.99
CA ASN A 74 14.39 -0.91 -15.18
C ASN A 74 14.58 0.59 -14.90
N ASN A 75 14.33 1.03 -13.66
CA ASN A 75 14.53 2.41 -13.22
C ASN A 75 15.88 2.63 -12.52
N ASN A 76 16.77 1.61 -12.49
CA ASN A 76 18.09 1.67 -11.84
C ASN A 76 18.02 2.16 -10.38
N LEU A 77 17.03 1.70 -9.62
CA LEU A 77 16.85 2.11 -8.23
C LEU A 77 17.84 1.34 -7.33
N ASP A 78 18.67 2.07 -6.57
CA ASP A 78 19.58 1.45 -5.62
C ASP A 78 18.87 1.16 -4.31
N ARG A 79 18.45 -0.09 -4.14
CA ARG A 79 17.84 -0.64 -2.93
C ARG A 79 16.82 0.30 -2.27
N PRO A 80 15.69 0.60 -2.94
CA PRO A 80 14.69 1.51 -2.41
C PRO A 80 14.08 0.98 -1.11
N ILE A 81 13.67 1.90 -0.23
CA ILE A 81 12.82 1.60 0.92
C ILE A 81 11.41 1.41 0.38
N LEU A 82 10.83 0.23 0.61
CA LEU A 82 9.44 -0.05 0.23
C LEU A 82 8.47 0.50 1.28
N ILE A 83 7.45 1.21 0.81
CA ILE A 83 6.38 1.77 1.64
C ILE A 83 5.05 1.29 1.06
N GLY A 84 4.49 0.22 1.62
CA GLY A 84 3.30 -0.44 1.09
C GLY A 84 2.04 -0.12 1.89
N HIS A 85 0.97 0.35 1.21
CA HIS A 85 -0.34 0.58 1.80
C HIS A 85 -1.31 -0.56 1.46
N SER A 86 -2.01 -1.12 2.44
CA SER A 86 -3.06 -2.12 2.25
C SER A 86 -2.56 -3.31 1.39
N MET A 87 -3.14 -3.59 0.20
CA MET A 87 -2.65 -4.59 -0.75
C MET A 87 -1.15 -4.39 -1.07
N GLY A 88 -0.69 -3.14 -1.17
CA GLY A 88 0.73 -2.82 -1.39
C GLY A 88 1.64 -3.33 -0.28
N SER A 89 1.12 -3.54 0.93
CA SER A 89 1.87 -4.14 2.03
C SER A 89 2.15 -5.64 1.81
N ILE A 90 1.22 -6.36 1.19
CA ILE A 90 1.41 -7.76 0.78
C ILE A 90 2.48 -7.83 -0.31
N ILE A 91 2.39 -6.93 -1.30
CA ILE A 91 3.35 -6.84 -2.41
C ILE A 91 4.76 -6.54 -1.89
N ALA A 92 4.90 -5.58 -0.96
CA ALA A 92 6.18 -5.25 -0.34
C ALA A 92 6.76 -6.45 0.44
N ALA A 93 5.93 -7.18 1.19
CA ALA A 93 6.34 -8.38 1.92
C ALA A 93 6.78 -9.51 0.97
N ALA A 94 6.02 -9.77 -0.09
CA ALA A 94 6.37 -10.75 -1.12
C ALA A 94 7.69 -10.39 -1.83
N THR A 95 7.92 -9.09 -2.09
CA THR A 95 9.17 -8.62 -2.69
C THR A 95 10.35 -8.81 -1.73
N ALA A 96 10.15 -8.54 -0.43
CA ALA A 96 11.18 -8.73 0.59
C ALA A 96 11.57 -10.20 0.77
N ASP A 97 10.59 -11.11 0.69
CA ASP A 97 10.81 -12.55 0.79
C ASP A 97 11.58 -13.07 -0.44
N LYS A 98 11.16 -12.68 -1.65
CA LYS A 98 11.72 -13.21 -2.89
C LYS A 98 13.00 -12.52 -3.35
N TYR A 99 13.09 -11.19 -3.17
CA TYR A 99 14.19 -10.36 -3.67
C TYR A 99 14.83 -9.48 -2.57
N PRO A 100 15.28 -10.07 -1.44
CA PRO A 100 15.75 -9.30 -0.28
C PRO A 100 16.92 -8.39 -0.58
N ASN A 101 17.75 -8.72 -1.56
CA ASN A 101 18.95 -7.95 -1.91
C ASN A 101 18.66 -6.74 -2.83
N LEU A 102 17.49 -6.70 -3.47
CA LEU A 102 17.09 -5.58 -4.35
C LEU A 102 16.50 -4.40 -3.58
N ILE A 103 16.17 -4.58 -2.31
CA ILE A 103 15.50 -3.56 -1.50
C ILE A 103 16.31 -3.19 -0.26
N ASN A 104 15.96 -2.07 0.35
CA ASN A 104 16.60 -1.59 1.57
C ASN A 104 16.36 -2.55 2.76
N GLN A 105 17.11 -2.34 3.84
CA GLN A 105 16.90 -3.06 5.10
C GLN A 105 15.60 -2.62 5.81
N LYS A 106 15.11 -1.39 5.56
CA LYS A 106 13.88 -0.86 6.14
C LYS A 106 12.69 -1.08 5.21
N ILE A 107 11.53 -1.45 5.79
CA ILE A 107 10.24 -1.54 5.09
C ILE A 107 9.14 -0.93 5.97
N PHE A 108 8.25 -0.13 5.35
CA PHE A 108 7.09 0.44 6.01
C PHE A 108 5.79 -0.21 5.50
N PHE A 109 4.96 -0.65 6.42
CA PHE A 109 3.65 -1.23 6.17
C PHE A 109 2.57 -0.29 6.72
N LEU A 110 1.79 0.31 5.81
CA LEU A 110 0.76 1.29 6.11
C LEU A 110 -0.63 0.64 6.04
N SER A 111 -1.40 0.65 7.11
CA SER A 111 -2.68 -0.08 7.24
C SER A 111 -2.57 -1.47 6.60
N PRO A 112 -1.64 -2.31 7.07
CA PRO A 112 -1.25 -3.54 6.37
C PRO A 112 -2.35 -4.59 6.38
N ILE A 113 -2.38 -5.46 5.37
CA ILE A 113 -3.11 -6.72 5.41
C ILE A 113 -2.22 -7.75 6.11
N SER A 114 -2.34 -7.80 7.43
CA SER A 114 -1.42 -8.54 8.31
C SER A 114 -1.71 -10.03 8.34
N GLU A 115 -2.98 -10.40 8.47
CA GLU A 115 -3.46 -11.78 8.49
C GLU A 115 -4.58 -11.97 7.46
N HIS A 116 -4.88 -13.22 7.14
CA HIS A 116 -5.92 -13.55 6.18
C HIS A 116 -7.29 -13.01 6.59
N THR A 117 -8.01 -12.47 5.61
CA THR A 117 -9.40 -12.08 5.78
C THR A 117 -10.31 -13.29 6.00
N PRO A 118 -11.41 -13.16 6.76
CA PRO A 118 -12.39 -14.22 6.95
C PRO A 118 -12.91 -14.80 5.63
N SER A 119 -13.19 -16.11 5.62
CA SER A 119 -13.55 -16.86 4.41
C SER A 119 -14.70 -16.24 3.62
N PHE A 120 -15.75 -15.75 4.32
CA PHE A 120 -16.90 -15.14 3.64
C PHE A 120 -16.52 -13.84 2.90
N ILE A 121 -15.61 -13.04 3.45
CA ILE A 121 -15.11 -11.82 2.81
C ILE A 121 -14.32 -12.16 1.54
N ARG A 122 -13.54 -13.23 1.56
CA ARG A 122 -12.80 -13.74 0.39
C ARG A 122 -13.73 -14.07 -0.79
N THR A 123 -14.96 -14.54 -0.49
CA THR A 123 -15.96 -14.85 -1.52
C THR A 123 -16.64 -13.59 -2.06
N VAL A 124 -16.89 -12.59 -1.21
CA VAL A 124 -17.67 -11.40 -1.56
C VAL A 124 -16.82 -10.33 -2.24
N ILE A 125 -15.57 -10.11 -1.78
CA ILE A 125 -14.72 -9.03 -2.32
C ILE A 125 -14.51 -9.09 -3.85
N PRO A 126 -14.25 -10.24 -4.48
CA PRO A 126 -14.11 -10.30 -5.94
C PRO A 126 -15.38 -9.90 -6.71
N LEU A 127 -16.57 -10.03 -6.07
CA LEU A 127 -17.84 -9.63 -6.67
C LEU A 127 -18.03 -8.11 -6.71
N ILE A 128 -17.24 -7.37 -5.92
CA ILE A 128 -17.26 -5.91 -5.92
C ILE A 128 -16.95 -5.35 -7.30
N ALA A 129 -16.09 -6.00 -8.08
CA ALA A 129 -15.72 -5.57 -9.43
C ALA A 129 -16.90 -5.44 -10.40
N PHE A 130 -18.04 -6.08 -10.10
CA PHE A 130 -19.27 -6.01 -10.91
C PHE A 130 -20.21 -4.85 -10.51
N LEU A 131 -19.92 -4.14 -9.41
CA LEU A 131 -20.75 -3.01 -8.98
C LEU A 131 -20.27 -1.70 -9.63
N PRO A 132 -21.17 -0.70 -9.78
CA PRO A 132 -20.76 0.63 -10.25
C PRO A 132 -19.67 1.26 -9.35
N ASN A 133 -18.62 1.81 -9.96
CA ASN A 133 -17.47 2.37 -9.23
C ASN A 133 -17.88 3.39 -8.16
N LYS A 134 -18.87 4.26 -8.44
CA LYS A 134 -19.37 5.24 -7.46
C LYS A 134 -19.96 4.59 -6.21
N LEU A 135 -20.70 3.50 -6.39
CA LEU A 135 -21.32 2.77 -5.28
C LEU A 135 -20.25 2.06 -4.44
N ILE A 136 -19.29 1.43 -5.09
CA ILE A 136 -18.17 0.78 -4.39
C ILE A 136 -17.39 1.80 -3.59
N SER A 137 -16.95 2.90 -4.23
CA SER A 137 -16.17 3.95 -3.57
C SER A 137 -16.90 4.52 -2.36
N PHE A 138 -18.21 4.73 -2.46
CA PHE A 138 -19.04 5.20 -1.34
C PHE A 138 -19.07 4.20 -0.18
N ILE A 139 -19.39 2.92 -0.46
CA ILE A 139 -19.50 1.87 0.57
C ILE A 139 -18.13 1.64 1.23
N VAL A 140 -17.09 1.48 0.40
CA VAL A 140 -15.73 1.19 0.87
C VAL A 140 -15.20 2.35 1.70
N THR A 141 -15.30 3.60 1.21
CA THR A 141 -14.86 4.77 1.96
C THR A 141 -15.57 4.85 3.31
N LYS A 142 -16.91 4.74 3.32
CA LYS A 142 -17.71 4.81 4.56
C LYS A 142 -17.34 3.72 5.57
N TYR A 143 -16.98 2.53 5.09
CA TYR A 143 -16.61 1.41 5.95
C TYR A 143 -15.17 1.52 6.47
N LEU A 144 -14.25 2.01 5.64
CA LEU A 144 -12.81 1.98 5.91
C LEU A 144 -12.29 3.19 6.70
N ILE A 145 -13.01 4.33 6.69
CA ILE A 145 -12.57 5.50 7.46
C ILE A 145 -12.85 5.35 8.95
N GLY A 146 -11.98 5.96 9.76
CA GLY A 146 -12.18 6.13 11.19
C GLY A 146 -12.96 7.41 11.54
N THR A 147 -12.97 7.74 12.82
CA THR A 147 -13.68 8.93 13.33
C THR A 147 -13.14 10.23 12.74
N ILE A 148 -11.83 10.36 12.53
CA ILE A 148 -11.20 11.55 11.89
C ILE A 148 -11.67 11.67 10.43
N GLY A 149 -11.66 10.57 9.66
CA GLY A 149 -12.04 10.58 8.26
C GLY A 149 -13.49 11.02 7.99
N LYS A 150 -14.38 10.92 8.98
CA LYS A 150 -15.77 11.37 8.83
C LYS A 150 -15.90 12.86 8.57
N SER A 151 -15.04 13.69 9.15
CA SER A 151 -15.01 15.14 8.92
C SER A 151 -14.56 15.51 7.50
N HIS A 152 -13.77 14.64 6.85
CA HIS A 152 -13.23 14.82 5.49
C HIS A 152 -13.86 13.84 4.48
N PHE A 153 -15.01 13.24 4.80
CA PHE A 153 -15.62 12.17 4.01
C PHE A 153 -15.77 12.52 2.52
N LYS A 154 -16.26 13.73 2.20
CA LYS A 154 -16.46 14.14 0.79
C LYS A 154 -15.13 14.22 0.02
N GLN A 155 -14.07 14.75 0.65
CA GLN A 155 -12.74 14.84 0.03
C GLN A 155 -12.19 13.44 -0.22
N ILE A 156 -12.20 12.57 0.80
CA ILE A 156 -11.71 11.18 0.71
C ILE A 156 -12.50 10.42 -0.36
N LEU A 157 -13.85 10.55 -0.38
CA LEU A 157 -14.69 9.91 -1.38
C LEU A 157 -14.35 10.37 -2.79
N ASN A 158 -14.17 11.67 -3.01
CA ASN A 158 -13.80 12.21 -4.33
C ASN A 158 -12.47 11.62 -4.80
N THR A 159 -11.45 11.59 -3.94
CA THR A 159 -10.14 11.04 -4.29
C THR A 159 -10.21 9.54 -4.57
N THR A 160 -10.93 8.77 -3.74
CA THR A 160 -11.13 7.32 -4.00
C THR A 160 -11.91 7.06 -5.28
N MET A 161 -12.85 7.91 -5.65
CA MET A 161 -13.56 7.83 -6.93
C MET A 161 -12.63 8.12 -8.12
N LEU A 162 -11.82 9.18 -8.06
CA LEU A 162 -10.82 9.49 -9.09
C LEU A 162 -9.83 8.34 -9.30
N CYS A 163 -9.37 7.74 -8.22
CA CYS A 163 -8.51 6.55 -8.32
C CYS A 163 -9.24 5.39 -9.02
N ALA A 164 -10.50 5.14 -8.66
CA ALA A 164 -11.29 4.04 -9.20
C ALA A 164 -11.67 4.20 -10.68
N GLU A 165 -11.74 5.41 -11.23
CA GLU A 165 -12.05 5.66 -12.65
C GLU A 165 -11.00 5.08 -13.61
N LYS A 166 -9.81 4.80 -13.13
CA LYS A 166 -8.71 4.21 -13.91
C LYS A 166 -8.80 2.70 -14.06
N PHE A 167 -9.73 2.05 -13.37
CA PHE A 167 -9.95 0.60 -13.47
C PHE A 167 -10.96 0.31 -14.59
N THR A 168 -10.45 -0.16 -15.72
CA THR A 168 -11.24 -0.42 -16.93
C THR A 168 -11.35 -1.90 -17.28
N ASN A 169 -10.48 -2.75 -16.73
CA ASN A 169 -10.44 -4.18 -17.02
C ASN A 169 -10.98 -5.00 -15.85
N THR A 170 -12.23 -5.39 -15.93
CA THR A 170 -12.91 -6.17 -14.89
C THR A 170 -12.22 -7.50 -14.56
N LYS A 171 -11.63 -8.19 -15.55
CA LYS A 171 -10.92 -9.47 -15.34
C LYS A 171 -9.71 -9.28 -14.42
N ASP A 172 -8.89 -8.29 -14.71
CA ASP A 172 -7.68 -8.00 -13.93
C ASP A 172 -8.03 -7.42 -12.56
N GLU A 173 -9.10 -6.64 -12.47
CA GLU A 173 -9.62 -6.15 -11.19
C GLU A 173 -10.08 -7.29 -10.28
N ILE A 174 -10.78 -8.30 -10.83
CA ILE A 174 -11.17 -9.51 -10.10
C ILE A 174 -9.94 -10.29 -9.64
N ALA A 175 -8.92 -10.41 -10.48
CA ALA A 175 -7.67 -11.10 -10.15
C ALA A 175 -6.93 -10.39 -9.00
N ALA A 176 -6.80 -9.06 -9.05
CA ALA A 176 -6.21 -8.26 -7.97
C ALA A 176 -7.04 -8.29 -6.68
N ALA A 177 -8.38 -8.29 -6.79
CA ALA A 177 -9.27 -8.46 -5.64
C ALA A 177 -9.06 -9.82 -4.96
N LYS A 178 -8.96 -10.90 -5.74
CA LYS A 178 -8.63 -12.25 -5.22
C LYS A 178 -7.27 -12.25 -4.52
N PHE A 179 -6.25 -11.67 -5.15
CA PHE A 179 -4.92 -11.53 -4.55
C PHE A 179 -4.99 -10.83 -3.19
N SER A 180 -5.67 -9.69 -3.10
CA SER A 180 -5.75 -8.87 -1.88
C SER A 180 -6.40 -9.56 -0.68
N VAL A 181 -7.16 -10.64 -0.91
CA VAL A 181 -7.81 -11.43 0.14
C VAL A 181 -7.22 -12.83 0.32
N GLN A 182 -6.45 -13.30 -0.67
CA GLN A 182 -5.82 -14.62 -0.65
C GLN A 182 -4.52 -14.60 0.15
N TYR A 183 -3.76 -13.50 0.10
CA TYR A 183 -2.46 -13.35 0.73
C TYR A 183 -2.50 -12.35 1.90
N ALA A 184 -1.55 -12.52 2.82
CA ALA A 184 -1.31 -11.63 3.95
C ALA A 184 0.19 -11.55 4.23
N ILE A 185 0.63 -10.52 4.98
CA ILE A 185 2.06 -10.39 5.37
C ILE A 185 2.54 -11.62 6.14
N SER A 186 1.65 -12.24 6.93
CA SER A 186 1.98 -13.46 7.70
C SER A 186 2.44 -14.65 6.86
N ASP A 187 2.19 -14.67 5.54
CA ASP A 187 2.57 -15.77 4.65
C ASP A 187 4.06 -15.76 4.28
N PHE A 188 4.74 -14.63 4.48
CA PHE A 188 6.11 -14.42 4.03
C PHE A 188 7.12 -14.51 5.17
N ASN A 189 8.40 -14.76 4.81
CA ASN A 189 9.52 -14.81 5.73
C ASN A 189 10.70 -14.02 5.16
N PHE A 190 11.05 -12.94 5.82
CA PHE A 190 12.18 -12.09 5.43
C PHE A 190 12.82 -11.45 6.67
N ASP A 191 14.09 -11.10 6.56
CA ASP A 191 14.85 -10.43 7.63
C ASP A 191 15.05 -8.96 7.25
N LYS A 192 14.12 -8.12 7.68
CA LYS A 192 14.09 -6.67 7.44
C LYS A 192 13.64 -5.93 8.69
N THR A 193 14.10 -4.68 8.85
CA THR A 193 13.59 -3.78 9.88
C THR A 193 12.22 -3.27 9.47
N CYS A 194 11.17 -3.76 10.13
CA CYS A 194 9.78 -3.52 9.77
C CYS A 194 9.14 -2.42 10.63
N PHE A 195 8.45 -1.50 9.98
CA PHE A 195 7.65 -0.46 10.61
C PHE A 195 6.18 -0.63 10.21
N PHE A 196 5.31 -0.82 11.19
CA PHE A 196 3.88 -1.00 11.00
C PHE A 196 3.16 0.25 11.50
N ILE A 197 2.44 0.94 10.63
CA ILE A 197 1.65 2.12 10.96
C ILE A 197 0.20 1.83 10.56
N ALA A 198 -0.74 1.85 11.51
CA ALA A 198 -2.13 1.48 11.25
C ALA A 198 -3.10 2.34 12.05
N GLY A 199 -4.32 2.50 11.54
CA GLY A 199 -5.40 3.15 12.26
C GLY A 199 -5.91 2.30 13.43
N LYS A 200 -6.20 2.92 14.56
CA LYS A 200 -6.76 2.21 15.73
C LYS A 200 -8.20 1.74 15.50
N GLU A 201 -8.91 2.38 14.57
CA GLU A 201 -10.28 2.03 14.18
C GLU A 201 -10.34 1.26 12.84
N ASP A 202 -9.22 0.69 12.39
CA ASP A 202 -9.19 -0.14 11.17
C ASP A 202 -10.09 -1.37 11.34
N ARG A 203 -11.14 -1.45 10.48
CA ARG A 203 -12.13 -2.52 10.49
C ARG A 203 -11.81 -3.63 9.51
N LEU A 204 -10.96 -3.35 8.51
CA LEU A 204 -10.56 -4.34 7.52
C LEU A 204 -9.48 -5.25 8.08
N ASN A 205 -8.46 -4.65 8.70
CA ASN A 205 -7.39 -5.36 9.39
C ASN A 205 -7.28 -4.85 10.83
N ARG A 206 -7.84 -5.61 11.75
CA ARG A 206 -7.95 -5.20 13.15
C ARG A 206 -6.57 -4.93 13.78
N PRO A 207 -6.45 -3.93 14.68
CA PRO A 207 -5.19 -3.62 15.35
C PRO A 207 -4.50 -4.82 16.02
N SER A 208 -5.28 -5.79 16.52
CA SER A 208 -4.75 -7.02 17.12
C SER A 208 -4.03 -7.91 16.10
N GLN A 209 -4.51 -7.96 14.85
CA GLN A 209 -3.87 -8.70 13.76
C GLN A 209 -2.54 -8.04 13.36
N THR A 210 -2.54 -6.70 13.22
CA THR A 210 -1.32 -5.94 12.94
C THR A 210 -0.29 -6.13 14.04
N LYS A 211 -0.71 -6.08 15.32
CA LYS A 211 0.16 -6.31 16.47
C LYS A 211 0.82 -7.69 16.43
N LYS A 212 0.05 -8.75 16.18
CA LYS A 212 0.55 -10.12 16.11
C LYS A 212 1.60 -10.29 15.01
N VAL A 213 1.38 -9.70 13.84
CA VAL A 213 2.35 -9.77 12.74
C VAL A 213 3.58 -8.91 13.01
N ALA A 214 3.42 -7.72 13.58
CA ALA A 214 4.56 -6.91 14.02
C ALA A 214 5.44 -7.65 15.03
N GLU A 215 4.85 -8.40 15.98
CA GLU A 215 5.58 -9.26 16.91
C GLU A 215 6.35 -10.38 16.19
N LYS A 216 5.72 -11.04 15.18
CA LYS A 216 6.39 -12.05 14.34
C LYS A 216 7.67 -11.52 13.71
N PHE A 217 7.63 -10.31 13.16
CA PHE A 217 8.77 -9.66 12.49
C PHE A 217 9.64 -8.82 13.42
N LYS A 218 9.38 -8.81 14.73
CA LYS A 218 10.05 -7.93 15.72
C LYS A 218 10.04 -6.46 15.28
N GLY A 219 8.97 -6.06 14.58
CA GLY A 219 8.84 -4.73 13.99
C GLY A 219 8.30 -3.69 14.98
N LYS A 220 8.66 -2.43 14.74
CA LYS A 220 8.06 -1.29 15.44
C LYS A 220 6.62 -1.10 14.97
N ILE A 221 5.68 -0.91 15.91
CA ILE A 221 4.28 -0.67 15.59
C ILE A 221 3.81 0.67 16.18
N THR A 222 3.07 1.43 15.38
CA THR A 222 2.42 2.68 15.79
C THR A 222 0.96 2.66 15.35
N PHE A 223 0.04 2.95 16.29
CA PHE A 223 -1.39 3.07 16.01
C PHE A 223 -1.81 4.53 16.07
N ILE A 224 -2.39 5.02 14.97
CA ILE A 224 -2.97 6.35 14.87
C ILE A 224 -4.39 6.32 15.45
N GLN A 225 -4.63 7.15 16.48
CA GLN A 225 -5.92 7.18 17.17
C GLN A 225 -7.01 7.76 16.26
N LYS A 226 -8.24 7.23 16.39
CA LYS A 226 -9.44 7.68 15.66
C LYS A 226 -9.33 7.58 14.12
N SER A 227 -8.27 6.98 13.57
CA SER A 227 -8.11 6.71 12.15
C SER A 227 -8.48 5.28 11.81
N GLY A 228 -9.00 5.06 10.60
CA GLY A 228 -9.39 3.75 10.06
C GLY A 228 -8.30 3.15 9.18
N HIS A 229 -8.73 2.49 8.09
CA HIS A 229 -7.84 1.83 7.13
C HIS A 229 -7.20 2.83 6.14
N LEU A 230 -7.85 3.96 5.89
CA LEU A 230 -7.44 4.94 4.88
C LEU A 230 -6.56 6.04 5.48
N ILE A 231 -5.54 5.66 6.29
CA ILE A 231 -4.66 6.59 7.01
C ILE A 231 -3.97 7.61 6.10
N ASN A 232 -3.67 7.24 4.86
CA ASN A 232 -3.07 8.10 3.85
C ASN A 232 -3.96 9.26 3.41
N TYR A 233 -5.28 9.12 3.56
CA TYR A 233 -6.26 10.18 3.29
C TYR A 233 -6.75 10.88 4.57
N GLU A 234 -6.80 10.13 5.68
CA GLU A 234 -7.36 10.63 6.94
C GLU A 234 -6.38 11.55 7.68
N VAL A 235 -5.08 11.19 7.67
CA VAL A 235 -4.05 11.83 8.50
C VAL A 235 -2.69 11.88 7.79
N PRO A 236 -2.61 12.46 6.57
CA PRO A 236 -1.37 12.46 5.77
C PRO A 236 -0.19 13.16 6.46
N GLU A 237 -0.44 14.19 7.27
CA GLU A 237 0.60 14.91 8.03
C GLU A 237 1.22 14.03 9.11
N GLU A 238 0.38 13.38 9.92
CA GLU A 238 0.84 12.49 10.98
C GLU A 238 1.56 11.28 10.39
N LEU A 239 1.01 10.71 9.31
CA LEU A 239 1.61 9.59 8.60
C LEU A 239 2.99 9.94 8.05
N PHE A 240 3.13 11.09 7.38
CA PHE A 240 4.43 11.60 6.94
C PHE A 240 5.42 11.72 8.10
N SER A 241 5.01 12.33 9.21
CA SER A 241 5.87 12.54 10.38
C SER A 241 6.37 11.23 10.97
N LEU A 242 5.48 10.22 11.08
CA LEU A 242 5.82 8.89 11.59
C LEU A 242 6.80 8.14 10.68
N ILE A 243 6.62 8.21 9.35
CA ILE A 243 7.56 7.59 8.41
C ILE A 243 8.91 8.32 8.46
N ASN A 244 8.90 9.66 8.43
CA ASN A 244 10.14 10.47 8.40
C ASN A 244 10.99 10.30 9.66
N GLN A 245 10.36 10.07 10.81
CA GLN A 245 11.06 9.81 12.07
C GLN A 245 11.94 8.55 12.04
N ASP A 246 11.54 7.56 11.25
CA ASP A 246 12.18 6.23 11.20
C ASP A 246 13.00 6.01 9.90
N LEU A 247 13.08 7.00 8.99
CA LEU A 247 13.97 7.00 7.82
C LEU A 247 15.39 7.32 8.19
#